data_79b2a5edbef10cd6a7887fef940f392f
#
_entry.id   79b2a5edbef10cd6a7887fef940f392f
#
_cell.length_a   1.000
_cell.length_b   1.000
_cell.length_c   1.000
_cell.angle_alpha   90.00
_cell.angle_beta   90.00
_cell.angle_gamma   90.00
#
_symmetry.space_group_name_H-M   'P 1'
#
loop_
_entity.id
_entity.type
_entity.pdbx_description
1 polymer ?
#
loop_
_entity_poly.entity_id
_entity_poly.type
_entity_poly.pdbx_seq_one_letter_code
_entity_poly.pdbx_strand_id
1 'polypeptide(L)'
;MLISSKGRYALRLMIYIAALGDVEGKIALREVADREHISQKYLEQLVRPLMKAGLLRSVRGKGGGYMMAKDPAEVRAGDILRAVEGSTAPVACDGIDNSCTRSDLCSTVKFWRGLDDVIEKYVDGVTLADLAAVPEINFDIKL
;
A
#
# COMPACT_ATOMS: atom_id res chain seq x y z
N MET A 1 15.98 -4.03 -3.95
CA MET A 1 14.52 -3.84 -3.97
C MET A 1 13.91 -4.68 -2.87
N LEU A 2 13.44 -4.07 -1.86
CA LEU A 2 12.79 -4.75 -0.76
C LEU A 2 11.61 -3.90 -0.27
N ILE A 3 10.40 -4.41 -0.46
CA ILE A 3 9.24 -3.78 0.13
C ILE A 3 9.30 -3.97 1.65
N SER A 4 9.31 -2.87 2.38
CA SER A 4 9.43 -2.88 3.83
C SER A 4 8.15 -3.37 4.51
N SER A 5 8.18 -3.48 5.82
CA SER A 5 6.96 -3.75 6.61
C SER A 5 5.89 -2.68 6.41
N LYS A 6 6.28 -1.43 6.12
CA LYS A 6 5.32 -0.35 5.81
C LYS A 6 4.43 -0.69 4.62
N GLY A 7 5.02 -1.09 3.49
CA GLY A 7 4.28 -1.46 2.29
C GLY A 7 3.38 -2.67 2.52
N ARG A 8 3.92 -3.72 3.12
CA ARG A 8 3.16 -4.94 3.41
C ARG A 8 1.97 -4.70 4.33
N TYR A 9 2.17 -3.95 5.40
CA TYR A 9 1.12 -3.68 6.38
C TYR A 9 0.13 -2.61 5.90
N ALA A 10 0.58 -1.66 5.08
CA ALA A 10 -0.32 -0.70 4.45
C ALA A 10 -1.30 -1.40 3.49
N LEU A 11 -0.84 -2.38 2.71
CA LEU A 11 -1.73 -3.18 1.86
C LEU A 11 -2.76 -3.94 2.72
N ARG A 12 -2.35 -4.59 3.80
CA ARG A 12 -3.27 -5.32 4.69
C ARG A 12 -4.30 -4.39 5.32
N LEU A 13 -3.86 -3.23 5.81
CA LEU A 13 -4.75 -2.20 6.36
C LEU A 13 -5.79 -1.74 5.34
N MET A 14 -5.36 -1.41 4.13
CA MET A 14 -6.23 -0.91 3.07
C MET A 14 -7.21 -1.97 2.59
N ILE A 15 -6.78 -3.22 2.45
CA ILE A 15 -7.64 -4.36 2.11
C ILE A 15 -8.72 -4.54 3.18
N TYR A 16 -8.35 -4.47 4.45
CA TYR A 16 -9.30 -4.59 5.55
C TYR A 16 -10.37 -3.50 5.52
N ILE A 17 -9.95 -2.25 5.37
CA ILE A 17 -10.88 -1.11 5.30
C ILE A 17 -11.77 -1.21 4.05
N ALA A 18 -11.23 -1.59 2.91
CA ALA A 18 -11.99 -1.74 1.68
C ALA A 18 -13.02 -2.88 1.75
N ALA A 19 -12.66 -4.00 2.37
CA ALA A 19 -13.54 -5.16 2.47
C ALA A 19 -14.71 -4.97 3.44
N LEU A 20 -14.50 -4.26 4.55
CA LEU A 20 -15.51 -4.10 5.62
C LEU A 20 -16.14 -2.71 5.65
N GLY A 21 -15.49 -1.72 5.10
CA GLY A 21 -15.93 -0.33 5.15
C GLY A 21 -17.27 -0.08 4.44
N ASP A 22 -17.59 -0.86 3.41
CA ASP A 22 -18.87 -0.76 2.69
C ASP A 22 -20.06 -1.19 3.56
N VAL A 23 -19.83 -2.08 4.52
CA VAL A 23 -20.87 -2.62 5.42
C VAL A 23 -20.99 -1.80 6.70
N GLU A 24 -19.86 -1.42 7.27
CA GLU A 24 -19.79 -0.75 8.59
C GLU A 24 -19.55 0.75 8.49
N GLY A 25 -19.21 1.26 7.31
CA GLY A 25 -18.94 2.67 7.03
C GLY A 25 -17.55 3.11 7.48
N LYS A 26 -17.18 2.93 8.71
CA LYS A 26 -15.88 3.33 9.29
C LYS A 26 -15.27 2.19 10.10
N ILE A 27 -13.96 2.10 10.07
CA ILE A 27 -13.20 1.06 10.75
C ILE A 27 -12.26 1.71 11.77
N ALA A 28 -12.31 1.26 13.02
CA ALA A 28 -11.39 1.69 14.05
C ALA A 28 -10.03 0.98 13.89
N LEU A 29 -8.93 1.70 14.09
CA LEU A 29 -7.59 1.09 13.98
C LEU A 29 -7.37 -0.03 14.99
N ARG A 30 -8.00 0.04 16.15
CA ARG A 30 -7.93 -1.02 17.15
C ARG A 30 -8.46 -2.34 16.59
N GLU A 31 -9.54 -2.31 15.84
CA GLU A 31 -10.12 -3.47 15.19
C GLU A 31 -9.13 -4.10 14.19
N VAL A 32 -8.52 -3.27 13.35
CA VAL A 32 -7.48 -3.73 12.41
C VAL A 32 -6.28 -4.31 13.17
N ALA A 33 -5.83 -3.63 14.23
CA ALA A 33 -4.71 -4.08 15.05
C ALA A 33 -4.95 -5.47 15.63
N ASP A 34 -6.13 -5.70 16.19
CA ASP A 34 -6.51 -6.98 16.79
C ASP A 34 -6.63 -8.09 15.72
N ARG A 35 -7.25 -7.79 14.58
CA ARG A 35 -7.46 -8.76 13.52
C ARG A 35 -6.18 -9.11 12.76
N GLU A 36 -5.39 -8.11 12.43
CA GLU A 36 -4.20 -8.27 11.61
C GLU A 36 -2.92 -8.54 12.41
N HIS A 37 -3.02 -8.52 13.75
CA HIS A 37 -1.87 -8.66 14.66
C HIS A 37 -0.77 -7.63 14.38
N ILE A 38 -1.17 -6.39 14.15
CA ILE A 38 -0.29 -5.25 13.94
C ILE A 38 -0.50 -4.26 15.09
N SER A 39 0.56 -3.66 15.63
CA SER A 39 0.38 -2.69 16.70
C SER A 39 -0.43 -1.49 16.22
N GLN A 40 -1.36 -1.01 17.04
CA GLN A 40 -2.17 0.17 16.74
C GLN A 40 -1.29 1.40 16.49
N LYS A 41 -0.23 1.57 17.28
CA LYS A 41 0.72 2.66 17.11
C LYS A 41 1.40 2.64 15.74
N TYR A 42 1.72 1.46 15.24
CA TYR A 42 2.30 1.33 13.91
C TYR A 42 1.28 1.65 12.80
N LEU A 43 0.03 1.20 12.96
CA LEU A 43 -1.06 1.56 12.04
C LEU A 43 -1.29 3.07 12.00
N GLU A 44 -1.21 3.76 13.13
CA GLU A 44 -1.31 5.23 13.20
C GLU A 44 -0.24 5.94 12.36
N GLN A 45 0.95 5.34 12.26
CA GLN A 45 2.02 5.87 11.40
C GLN A 45 1.71 5.66 9.90
N LEU A 46 1.04 4.57 9.54
CA LEU A 46 0.69 4.24 8.16
C LEU A 46 -0.49 5.07 7.64
N VAL A 47 -1.47 5.37 8.48
CA VAL A 47 -2.65 6.15 8.04
C VAL A 47 -2.32 7.58 7.64
N ARG A 48 -1.28 8.18 8.21
CA ARG A 48 -0.88 9.56 7.86
C ARG A 48 -0.50 9.73 6.39
N PRO A 49 0.47 8.97 5.85
CA PRO A 49 0.81 9.07 4.43
C PRO A 49 -0.34 8.62 3.52
N LEU A 50 -1.16 7.66 3.93
CA LEU A 50 -2.33 7.22 3.16
C LEU A 50 -3.40 8.30 3.08
N MET A 51 -3.66 9.04 4.16
CA MET A 51 -4.55 10.20 4.15
C MET A 51 -3.97 11.35 3.31
N LYS A 52 -2.67 11.62 3.43
CA LYS A 52 -2.00 12.65 2.62
C LYS A 52 -2.09 12.35 1.13
N ALA A 53 -2.04 11.07 0.74
CA ALA A 53 -2.22 10.63 -0.64
C ALA A 53 -3.69 10.63 -1.11
N GLY A 54 -4.64 10.97 -0.23
CA GLY A 54 -6.06 10.99 -0.56
C GLY A 54 -6.72 9.62 -0.68
N LEU A 55 -6.11 8.57 -0.08
CA LEU A 55 -6.62 7.20 -0.15
C LEU A 55 -7.54 6.86 1.02
N LEU A 56 -7.30 7.48 2.17
CA LEU A 56 -8.11 7.34 3.39
C LEU A 56 -8.60 8.69 3.87
N ARG A 57 -9.70 8.68 4.60
CA ARG A 57 -10.17 9.80 5.39
C ARG A 57 -10.53 9.36 6.80
N SER A 58 -10.35 10.24 7.77
CA SER A 58 -10.72 10.00 9.16
C SER A 58 -12.14 10.47 9.44
N VAL A 59 -12.81 9.74 10.33
CA VAL A 59 -14.12 10.14 10.90
C VAL A 59 -13.89 10.42 12.37
N ARG A 60 -14.09 11.67 12.79
CA ARG A 60 -13.92 12.10 14.17
C ARG A 60 -15.14 11.76 15.02
N GLY A 61 -14.95 11.75 16.34
CA GLY A 61 -15.99 11.63 17.34
C GLY A 61 -16.03 10.26 18.01
N LYS A 62 -17.06 10.07 18.84
CA LYS A 62 -17.29 8.81 19.53
C LYS A 62 -17.62 7.72 18.51
N GLY A 63 -16.86 6.62 18.56
CA GLY A 63 -16.95 5.60 17.53
C GLY A 63 -16.35 6.02 16.19
N GLY A 64 -15.39 6.96 16.18
CA GLY A 64 -14.64 7.38 15.01
C GLY A 64 -13.73 6.28 14.46
N GLY A 65 -13.16 6.52 13.32
CA GLY A 65 -12.28 5.57 12.62
C GLY A 65 -11.84 6.09 11.27
N TYR A 66 -11.56 5.18 10.37
CA TYR A 66 -11.10 5.48 9.03
C TYR A 66 -11.98 4.82 7.99
N MET A 67 -12.05 5.43 6.83
CA MET A 67 -12.79 4.89 5.69
C MET A 67 -12.09 5.24 4.39
N MET A 68 -12.46 4.55 3.32
CA MET A 68 -11.95 4.84 1.99
C MET A 68 -12.33 6.26 1.58
N ALA A 69 -11.36 7.02 1.04
CA ALA A 69 -11.61 8.33 0.44
C ALA A 69 -11.99 8.24 -1.04
N LYS A 70 -11.73 7.09 -1.66
CA LYS A 70 -12.03 6.78 -3.07
C LYS A 70 -12.63 5.38 -3.17
N ASP A 71 -13.28 5.11 -4.28
CA ASP A 71 -13.70 3.74 -4.61
C ASP A 71 -12.48 2.81 -4.67
N PRO A 72 -12.50 1.65 -3.99
CA PRO A 72 -11.41 0.67 -4.07
C PRO A 72 -11.04 0.25 -5.50
N ALA A 73 -11.97 0.31 -6.44
CA ALA A 73 -11.71 0.03 -7.85
C ALA A 73 -10.83 1.11 -8.53
N GLU A 74 -10.77 2.31 -7.95
CA GLU A 74 -9.95 3.42 -8.45
C GLU A 74 -8.59 3.52 -7.76
N VAL A 75 -8.36 2.74 -6.70
CA VAL A 75 -7.11 2.71 -5.95
C VAL A 75 -6.24 1.56 -6.46
N ARG A 76 -5.02 1.86 -6.87
CA ARG A 76 -4.04 0.88 -7.32
C ARG A 76 -3.16 0.42 -6.16
N ALA A 77 -2.66 -0.81 -6.23
CA ALA A 77 -1.67 -1.29 -5.26
C ALA A 77 -0.43 -0.38 -5.27
N GLY A 78 -0.01 0.10 -6.45
CA GLY A 78 1.08 1.06 -6.60
C GLY A 78 0.86 2.36 -5.84
N ASP A 79 -0.36 2.90 -5.82
CA ASP A 79 -0.69 4.12 -5.07
C ASP A 79 -0.44 3.95 -3.57
N ILE A 80 -0.83 2.80 -3.03
CA ILE A 80 -0.65 2.46 -1.62
C ILE A 80 0.85 2.32 -1.29
N LEU A 81 1.58 1.56 -2.11
CA LEU A 81 3.00 1.33 -1.91
C LEU A 81 3.80 2.63 -1.99
N ARG A 82 3.57 3.45 -3.00
CA ARG A 82 4.24 4.75 -3.16
C ARG A 82 3.91 5.72 -2.03
N ALA A 83 2.69 5.69 -1.50
CA ALA A 83 2.31 6.55 -0.38
C ALA A 83 3.14 6.29 0.88
N VAL A 84 3.48 5.05 1.18
CA VAL A 84 4.18 4.67 2.41
C VAL A 84 5.66 4.39 2.24
N GLU A 85 6.09 3.95 1.06
CA GLU A 85 7.50 3.66 0.75
C GLU A 85 8.22 4.84 0.08
N GLY A 86 7.47 5.74 -0.56
CA GLY A 86 7.99 6.84 -1.37
C GLY A 86 8.29 6.44 -2.81
N SER A 87 8.86 5.26 -3.04
CA SER A 87 9.18 4.75 -4.37
C SER A 87 9.07 3.24 -4.42
N THR A 88 8.69 2.72 -5.57
CA THR A 88 8.70 1.29 -5.90
C THR A 88 9.86 0.89 -6.80
N ALA A 89 10.72 1.84 -7.13
CA ALA A 89 11.88 1.62 -7.99
C ALA A 89 12.83 0.55 -7.41
N PRO A 90 13.31 -0.38 -8.23
CA PRO A 90 14.19 -1.46 -7.78
C PRO A 90 15.58 -0.98 -7.36
N VAL A 91 16.04 0.12 -7.95
CA VAL A 91 17.35 0.73 -7.68
C VAL A 91 17.26 2.25 -7.68
N ALA A 92 18.22 2.90 -7.02
CA ALA A 92 18.26 4.36 -6.96
C ALA A 92 18.79 5.02 -8.26
N CYS A 93 19.30 4.26 -9.21
CA CYS A 93 19.96 4.76 -10.42
C CYS A 93 19.07 5.61 -11.32
N ASP A 94 17.78 5.37 -11.31
CA ASP A 94 16.76 6.10 -12.08
C ASP A 94 15.71 6.73 -11.16
N GLY A 95 16.07 6.82 -9.88
CA GLY A 95 15.18 7.35 -8.85
C GLY A 95 14.95 8.84 -8.99
N ILE A 96 14.12 9.34 -8.13
CA ILE A 96 13.62 10.71 -8.00
C ILE A 96 14.75 11.78 -8.12
N ASP A 97 15.99 11.42 -7.85
CA ASP A 97 17.09 12.38 -7.77
C ASP A 97 17.99 12.45 -9.01
N ASN A 98 17.80 11.57 -10.00
CA ASN A 98 18.71 11.51 -11.18
C ASN A 98 20.22 11.63 -10.80
N SER A 99 20.56 11.12 -9.61
CA SER A 99 21.84 11.40 -8.95
C SER A 99 23.02 10.60 -9.53
N CYS A 100 22.74 9.65 -10.45
CA CYS A 100 23.81 8.89 -11.07
C CYS A 100 24.37 9.61 -12.29
N THR A 101 25.56 10.18 -12.13
CA THR A 101 26.29 10.86 -13.22
C THR A 101 26.77 9.92 -14.33
N ARG A 102 26.65 8.60 -14.14
CA ARG A 102 27.10 7.55 -15.06
C ARG A 102 25.96 6.89 -15.85
N SER A 103 24.73 7.35 -15.71
CA SER A 103 23.56 6.71 -16.31
C SER A 103 23.69 6.53 -17.83
N ASP A 104 24.27 7.51 -18.53
CA ASP A 104 24.44 7.51 -19.98
C ASP A 104 25.46 6.48 -20.47
N LEU A 105 26.40 6.09 -19.62
CA LEU A 105 27.47 5.14 -19.90
C LEU A 105 27.31 3.79 -19.20
N CYS A 106 26.25 3.64 -18.41
CA CYS A 106 26.05 2.44 -17.61
C CYS A 106 25.50 1.29 -18.45
N SER A 107 26.24 0.19 -18.50
CA SER A 107 25.84 -1.01 -19.26
C SER A 107 24.60 -1.71 -18.71
N THR A 108 24.22 -1.45 -17.46
CA THR A 108 23.08 -2.11 -16.78
C THR A 108 21.83 -1.23 -16.67
N VAL A 109 21.90 0.04 -17.05
CA VAL A 109 20.78 0.97 -16.86
C VAL A 109 19.50 0.52 -17.60
N LYS A 110 19.64 -0.03 -18.79
CA LYS A 110 18.49 -0.54 -19.57
C LYS A 110 17.79 -1.71 -18.87
N PHE A 111 18.56 -2.57 -18.24
CA PHE A 111 18.01 -3.68 -17.47
C PHE A 111 17.19 -3.19 -16.26
N TRP A 112 17.73 -2.23 -15.52
CA TRP A 112 17.03 -1.70 -14.35
C TRP A 112 15.77 -0.93 -14.72
N ARG A 113 15.81 -0.15 -15.81
CA ARG A 113 14.62 0.52 -16.34
C ARG A 113 13.56 -0.49 -16.78
N GLY A 114 13.96 -1.55 -17.46
CA GLY A 114 13.03 -2.62 -17.86
C GLY A 114 12.39 -3.32 -16.65
N LEU A 115 13.16 -3.56 -15.59
CA LEU A 115 12.63 -4.12 -14.34
C LEU A 115 11.66 -3.16 -13.65
N ASP A 116 12.00 -1.88 -13.58
CA ASP A 116 11.13 -0.86 -13.02
C ASP A 116 9.81 -0.76 -13.78
N ASP A 117 9.85 -0.74 -15.11
CA ASP A 117 8.65 -0.74 -15.96
C ASP A 117 7.73 -1.93 -15.68
N VAL A 118 8.28 -3.11 -15.46
CA VAL A 118 7.51 -4.32 -15.13
C VAL A 118 6.87 -4.18 -13.75
N ILE A 119 7.61 -3.69 -12.76
CA ILE A 119 7.09 -3.47 -11.40
C ILE A 119 5.95 -2.44 -11.43
N GLU A 120 6.17 -1.29 -12.03
CA GLU A 120 5.17 -0.22 -12.15
C GLU A 120 3.90 -0.71 -12.86
N LYS A 121 4.07 -1.39 -13.99
CA LYS A 121 2.94 -1.96 -14.74
C LYS A 121 2.16 -2.97 -13.90
N TYR A 122 2.84 -3.80 -13.13
CA TYR A 122 2.16 -4.79 -12.29
C TYR A 122 1.41 -4.14 -11.14
N VAL A 123 2.07 -3.30 -10.35
CA VAL A 123 1.43 -2.68 -9.16
C VAL A 123 0.31 -1.72 -9.55
N ASP A 124 0.40 -1.08 -10.71
CA ASP A 124 -0.65 -0.20 -11.23
C ASP A 124 -1.74 -0.96 -12.00
N GLY A 125 -1.52 -2.21 -12.32
CA GLY A 125 -2.50 -3.11 -12.93
C GLY A 125 -3.44 -3.79 -11.93
N VAL A 126 -3.10 -3.78 -10.63
CA VAL A 126 -3.89 -4.43 -9.57
C VAL A 126 -4.62 -3.37 -8.76
N THR A 127 -5.94 -3.47 -8.68
CA THR A 127 -6.76 -2.56 -7.87
C THR A 127 -6.90 -3.05 -6.44
N LEU A 128 -7.22 -2.14 -5.53
CA LEU A 128 -7.57 -2.52 -4.16
C LEU A 128 -8.84 -3.37 -4.12
N ALA A 129 -9.79 -3.11 -5.03
CA ALA A 129 -10.98 -3.95 -5.16
C ALA A 129 -10.63 -5.40 -5.54
N ASP A 130 -9.67 -5.59 -6.45
CA ASP A 130 -9.18 -6.94 -6.81
C ASP A 130 -8.59 -7.66 -5.59
N LEU A 131 -7.79 -6.95 -4.81
CA LEU A 131 -7.16 -7.51 -3.60
C LEU A 131 -8.17 -7.82 -2.50
N ALA A 132 -9.16 -6.95 -2.32
CA ALA A 132 -10.21 -7.13 -1.31
C ALA A 132 -11.22 -8.22 -1.67
N ALA A 133 -11.36 -8.56 -2.95
CA ALA A 133 -12.22 -9.62 -3.45
C ALA A 133 -11.62 -11.02 -3.29
N VAL A 134 -10.32 -11.15 -2.96
CA VAL A 134 -9.71 -12.45 -2.68
C VAL A 134 -10.33 -13.00 -1.40
N PRO A 135 -10.98 -14.19 -1.43
CA PRO A 135 -11.51 -14.79 -0.21
C PRO A 135 -10.39 -14.93 0.81
N GLU A 136 -10.68 -14.64 2.09
CA GLU A 136 -9.76 -15.00 3.16
C GLU A 136 -9.46 -16.49 3.00
N ILE A 137 -8.27 -16.81 2.54
CA ILE A 137 -7.78 -18.17 2.62
C ILE A 137 -7.62 -18.41 4.12
N ASN A 138 -8.54 -19.17 4.69
CA ASN A 138 -8.36 -19.70 6.03
C ASN A 138 -7.09 -20.53 6.00
N PHE A 139 -5.99 -19.91 6.38
CA PHE A 139 -4.75 -20.62 6.65
C PHE A 139 -4.88 -21.41 7.98
N ASP A 140 -5.85 -22.30 8.05
CA ASP A 140 -5.80 -23.44 8.95
C ASP A 140 -4.81 -24.49 8.42
N ILE A 141 -3.73 -24.01 7.84
CA ILE A 141 -2.56 -24.87 7.62
C ILE A 141 -1.85 -24.93 8.96
N LYS A 142 -2.23 -25.89 9.76
CA LYS A 142 -1.36 -26.39 10.82
C LYS A 142 -0.10 -26.91 10.14
N LEU A 143 0.94 -26.08 10.14
CA LEU A 143 2.28 -26.55 9.88
C LEU A 143 2.74 -27.45 11.01
#